data_20494c59b166f9b9a403e47f08a92a04
#
_entry.id   20494c59b166f9b9a403e47f08a92a04
#
_cell.length_a   1.000
_cell.length_b   1.000
_cell.length_c   1.000
_cell.angle_alpha   90.00
_cell.angle_beta   90.00
_cell.angle_gamma   90.00
#
_symmetry.space_group_name_H-M   'P 1'
#
loop_
_entity.id
_entity.type
_entity.pdbx_description
1 polymer ?
#
loop_
_entity_poly.entity_id
_entity_poly.type
_entity_poly.pdbx_seq_one_letter_code
_entity_poly.pdbx_strand_id
1 'polypeptide(L)'
;MSVEPEQQLLFDVGIKLNYTADEISEDETLRDKLKLIIKNGKERLRSRAPDLTDEDFTKAGKPQELLFSYARYANSDAEEMFNINHSDELLALRFQYEVRAYNEDQNES
;
A
#
# COMPACT_ATOMS: atom_id res chain seq x y z
N MET A 1 -24.42 4.87 -0.32
CA MET A 1 -23.32 5.43 0.47
C MET A 1 -22.00 4.92 -0.02
N SER A 2 -21.06 5.81 -0.27
CA SER A 2 -19.72 5.42 -0.67
C SER A 2 -18.90 5.07 0.57
N VAL A 3 -18.12 4.01 0.49
CA VAL A 3 -17.18 3.60 1.54
C VAL A 3 -15.96 4.53 1.44
N GLU A 4 -15.43 4.94 2.59
CA GLU A 4 -14.21 5.73 2.60
C GLU A 4 -13.07 4.95 1.92
N PRO A 5 -12.20 5.63 1.14
CA PRO A 5 -11.12 4.94 0.43
C PRO A 5 -10.20 4.12 1.33
N GLU A 6 -9.87 4.63 2.52
CA GLU A 6 -9.02 3.88 3.45
C GLU A 6 -9.72 2.63 4.01
N GLN A 7 -11.02 2.71 4.23
CA GLN A 7 -11.80 1.55 4.67
C GLN A 7 -11.90 0.51 3.55
N GLN A 8 -12.09 0.97 2.31
CA GLN A 8 -12.09 0.06 1.16
C GLN A 8 -10.72 -0.62 1.02
N LEU A 9 -9.65 0.12 1.20
CA LEU A 9 -8.29 -0.43 1.16
C LEU A 9 -8.11 -1.52 2.22
N LEU A 10 -8.61 -1.30 3.43
CA LEU A 10 -8.56 -2.29 4.50
C LEU A 10 -9.21 -3.61 4.09
N PHE A 11 -10.41 -3.54 3.52
CA PHE A 11 -11.12 -4.73 3.05
C PHE A 11 -10.38 -5.38 1.87
N ASP A 12 -9.89 -4.59 0.93
CA ASP A 12 -9.15 -5.11 -0.23
C ASP A 12 -7.90 -5.87 0.21
N VAL A 13 -7.13 -5.31 1.15
CA VAL A 13 -5.96 -5.99 1.70
C VAL A 13 -6.36 -7.30 2.38
N GLY A 14 -7.40 -7.26 3.21
CA GLY A 14 -7.88 -8.45 3.90
C GLY A 14 -8.31 -9.56 2.93
N ILE A 15 -9.04 -9.19 1.89
CA ILE A 15 -9.48 -10.14 0.85
C ILE A 15 -8.26 -10.74 0.13
N LYS A 16 -7.26 -9.92 -0.19
CA LYS A 16 -6.01 -10.39 -0.81
C LYS A 16 -5.25 -11.36 0.07
N LEU A 17 -5.45 -11.29 1.39
CA LEU A 17 -4.85 -12.22 2.35
C LEU A 17 -5.76 -13.43 2.65
N ASN A 18 -6.82 -13.59 1.86
CA ASN A 18 -7.77 -14.71 1.97
C ASN A 18 -8.71 -14.66 3.18
N TYR A 19 -8.90 -13.49 3.77
CA TYR A 19 -9.98 -13.29 4.75
C TYR A 19 -11.27 -12.96 4.03
N THR A 20 -12.41 -13.27 4.65
CA THR A 20 -13.71 -12.91 4.11
C THR A 20 -14.12 -11.52 4.61
N ALA A 21 -15.06 -10.89 3.90
CA ALA A 21 -15.61 -9.60 4.32
C ALA A 21 -16.25 -9.70 5.71
N ASP A 22 -16.95 -10.80 5.99
CA ASP A 22 -17.56 -11.03 7.29
C ASP A 22 -16.54 -11.13 8.41
N GLU A 23 -15.45 -11.86 8.17
CA GLU A 23 -14.36 -11.96 9.15
C GLU A 23 -13.78 -10.58 9.46
N ILE A 24 -13.54 -9.77 8.43
CA ILE A 24 -12.99 -8.43 8.60
C ILE A 24 -13.97 -7.54 9.36
N SER A 25 -15.26 -7.62 9.04
CA SER A 25 -16.30 -6.81 9.69
C SER A 25 -16.49 -7.14 11.16
N GLU A 26 -16.38 -8.43 11.52
CA GLU A 26 -16.72 -8.92 12.85
C GLU A 26 -15.55 -9.00 13.82
N ASP A 27 -14.32 -9.01 13.30
CA ASP A 27 -13.12 -9.22 14.13
C ASP A 27 -12.29 -7.95 14.23
N GLU A 28 -12.42 -7.26 15.37
CA GLU A 28 -11.68 -6.03 15.65
C GLU A 28 -10.16 -6.29 15.67
N THR A 29 -9.74 -7.41 16.25
CA THR A 29 -8.31 -7.76 16.31
C THR A 29 -7.74 -7.95 14.91
N LEU A 30 -8.50 -8.57 14.01
CA LEU A 30 -8.09 -8.72 12.63
C LEU A 30 -7.98 -7.36 11.93
N ARG A 31 -8.98 -6.49 12.14
CA ARG A 31 -8.93 -5.13 11.56
C ARG A 31 -7.70 -4.36 12.04
N ASP A 32 -7.36 -4.45 13.31
CA ASP A 32 -6.18 -3.79 13.87
C ASP A 32 -4.89 -4.33 13.26
N LYS A 33 -4.81 -5.65 13.07
CA LYS A 33 -3.69 -6.29 12.38
C LYS A 33 -3.54 -5.77 10.94
N LEU A 34 -4.65 -5.69 10.21
CA LEU A 34 -4.64 -5.20 8.83
C LEU A 34 -4.23 -3.73 8.75
N LYS A 35 -4.72 -2.90 9.68
CA LYS A 35 -4.34 -1.49 9.75
C LYS A 35 -2.83 -1.33 9.96
N LEU A 36 -2.26 -2.15 10.83
CA LEU A 36 -0.82 -2.11 11.10
C LEU A 36 -0.02 -2.54 9.87
N ILE A 37 -0.44 -3.60 9.19
CA ILE A 37 0.21 -4.04 7.96
C ILE A 37 0.19 -2.94 6.90
N ILE A 38 -0.96 -2.29 6.73
CA ILE A 38 -1.11 -1.19 5.75
C ILE A 38 -0.20 -0.02 6.11
N LYS A 39 -0.19 0.39 7.38
CA LYS A 39 0.64 1.48 7.86
C LYS A 39 2.13 1.18 7.59
N ASN A 40 2.58 0.01 7.97
CA ASN A 40 3.98 -0.39 7.79
C ASN A 40 4.34 -0.52 6.31
N GLY A 41 3.41 -1.01 5.49
CA GLY A 41 3.60 -1.11 4.05
C GLY A 41 3.73 0.24 3.38
N LYS A 42 2.87 1.20 3.74
CA LYS A 42 2.96 2.57 3.22
C LYS A 42 4.30 3.21 3.61
N GLU A 43 4.71 3.05 4.86
CA GLU A 43 6.00 3.58 5.33
C GLU A 43 7.16 2.97 4.55
N ARG A 44 7.11 1.66 4.31
CA ARG A 44 8.15 0.98 3.55
C ARG A 44 8.24 1.49 2.12
N LEU A 45 7.09 1.64 1.46
CA LEU A 45 7.06 2.15 0.08
C LEU A 45 7.49 3.62 0.01
N ARG A 46 7.08 4.43 1.00
CA ARG A 46 7.50 5.84 1.07
C ARG A 46 8.99 6.00 1.37
N SER A 47 9.61 5.04 2.03
CA SER A 47 11.05 5.09 2.25
C SER A 47 11.83 5.02 0.93
N ARG A 48 11.22 4.46 -0.10
CA ARG A 48 11.80 4.36 -1.45
C ARG A 48 11.26 5.41 -2.40
N ALA A 49 10.00 5.83 -2.20
CA ALA A 49 9.33 6.81 -3.04
C ALA A 49 8.59 7.81 -2.15
N PRO A 50 9.32 8.81 -1.60
CA PRO A 50 8.74 9.73 -0.61
C PRO A 50 7.56 10.56 -1.10
N ASP A 51 7.40 10.69 -2.41
CA ASP A 51 6.34 11.49 -3.01
C ASP A 51 4.99 10.78 -3.09
N LEU A 52 4.91 9.53 -2.64
CA LEU A 52 3.64 8.81 -2.59
C LEU A 52 2.70 9.41 -1.53
N THR A 53 1.44 9.61 -1.93
CA THR A 53 0.39 10.10 -1.03
C THR A 53 -0.52 8.95 -0.61
N ASP A 54 -1.35 9.18 0.40
CA ASP A 54 -2.34 8.17 0.81
C ASP A 54 -3.30 7.85 -0.33
N GLU A 55 -3.67 8.85 -1.13
CA GLU A 55 -4.55 8.65 -2.28
C GLU A 55 -3.95 7.67 -3.30
N ASP A 56 -2.63 7.70 -3.50
CA ASP A 56 -1.97 6.79 -4.43
C ASP A 56 -2.20 5.32 -4.08
N PHE A 57 -2.35 5.01 -2.79
CA PHE A 57 -2.59 3.65 -2.33
C PHE A 57 -4.05 3.21 -2.40
N THR A 58 -4.97 4.16 -2.51
CA THR A 58 -6.41 3.87 -2.47
C THR A 58 -7.04 3.72 -3.84
N LYS A 59 -6.25 3.87 -4.91
CA LYS A 59 -6.72 3.70 -6.29
C LYS A 59 -5.88 2.64 -6.99
N ALA A 60 -6.45 2.06 -8.05
CA ALA A 60 -5.73 1.06 -8.84
C ALA A 60 -4.43 1.66 -9.40
N GLY A 61 -3.37 0.88 -9.34
CA GLY A 61 -2.06 1.30 -9.83
C GLY A 61 -0.93 0.58 -9.11
N LYS A 62 0.30 0.92 -9.50
CA LYS A 62 1.49 0.26 -8.98
C LYS A 62 1.67 0.40 -7.48
N PRO A 63 1.43 1.59 -6.87
CA PRO A 63 1.55 1.70 -5.42
C PRO A 63 0.63 0.74 -4.67
N GLN A 64 -0.62 0.62 -5.10
CA GLN A 64 -1.57 -0.29 -4.47
C GLN A 64 -1.14 -1.76 -4.66
N GLU A 65 -0.69 -2.12 -5.86
CA GLU A 65 -0.23 -3.49 -6.15
C GLU A 65 0.95 -3.87 -5.27
N LEU A 66 1.90 -2.96 -5.09
CA LEU A 66 3.06 -3.19 -4.23
C LEU A 66 2.66 -3.28 -2.76
N LEU A 67 1.67 -2.49 -2.34
CA LEU A 67 1.15 -2.59 -0.98
C LEU A 67 0.51 -3.96 -0.74
N PHE A 68 -0.25 -4.47 -1.69
CA PHE A 68 -0.83 -5.82 -1.59
C PHE A 68 0.25 -6.89 -1.52
N SER A 69 1.31 -6.76 -2.32
CA SER A 69 2.45 -7.68 -2.27
C SER A 69 3.14 -7.63 -0.92
N TYR A 70 3.41 -6.43 -0.40
CA TYR A 70 3.98 -6.26 0.93
C TYR A 70 3.12 -6.95 1.99
N ALA A 71 1.80 -6.78 1.91
CA ALA A 71 0.88 -7.35 2.89
C ALA A 71 0.99 -8.88 2.92
N ARG A 72 1.16 -9.52 1.76
CA ARG A 72 1.35 -10.97 1.71
C ARG A 72 2.63 -11.41 2.41
N TYR A 73 3.74 -10.69 2.18
CA TYR A 73 5.00 -10.98 2.87
C TYR A 73 4.86 -10.77 4.38
N ALA A 74 4.24 -9.65 4.78
CA ALA A 74 4.05 -9.33 6.20
C ALA A 74 3.18 -10.38 6.90
N ASN A 75 2.13 -10.85 6.22
CA ASN A 75 1.24 -11.86 6.78
C ASN A 75 1.94 -13.21 6.98
N SER A 76 3.05 -13.43 6.28
CA SER A 76 3.86 -14.64 6.38
C SER A 76 5.15 -14.42 7.16
N ASP A 77 5.27 -13.29 7.85
CA ASP A 77 6.46 -12.91 8.62
C ASP A 77 7.75 -12.90 7.78
N ALA A 78 7.64 -12.45 6.54
CA ALA A 78 8.75 -12.45 5.58
C ALA A 78 8.96 -11.07 4.96
N GLU A 79 8.74 -9.98 5.71
CA GLU A 79 8.82 -8.60 5.22
C GLU A 79 10.18 -8.28 4.61
N GLU A 80 11.24 -8.86 5.13
CA GLU A 80 12.60 -8.62 4.63
C GLU A 80 12.78 -9.10 3.19
N MET A 81 12.00 -10.07 2.76
CA MET A 81 12.07 -10.59 1.39
C MET A 81 11.41 -9.67 0.38
N PHE A 82 10.51 -8.80 0.84
CA PHE A 82 9.80 -7.89 -0.04
C PHE A 82 10.75 -6.97 -0.79
N ASN A 83 11.65 -6.30 -0.06
CA ASN A 83 12.61 -5.37 -0.67
C ASN A 83 13.54 -6.08 -1.66
N ILE A 84 13.93 -7.31 -1.36
CA ILE A 84 14.81 -8.09 -2.23
C ILE A 84 14.10 -8.46 -3.52
N ASN A 85 12.86 -8.98 -3.41
CA ASN A 85 12.14 -9.51 -4.56
C ASN A 85 11.52 -8.41 -5.43
N HIS A 86 11.32 -7.21 -4.88
CA HIS A 86 10.69 -6.09 -5.58
C HIS A 86 11.60 -4.88 -5.76
N SER A 87 12.93 -5.07 -5.65
CA SER A 87 13.89 -3.96 -5.72
C SER A 87 13.80 -3.15 -7.01
N ASP A 88 13.65 -3.83 -8.15
CA ASP A 88 13.55 -3.16 -9.45
C ASP A 88 12.26 -2.35 -9.56
N GLU A 89 11.16 -2.92 -9.07
CA GLU A 89 9.86 -2.23 -9.08
C GLU A 89 9.86 -1.01 -8.16
N LEU A 90 10.52 -1.12 -7.01
CA LEU A 90 10.64 -0.01 -6.06
C LEU A 90 11.47 1.12 -6.66
N LEU A 91 12.56 0.79 -7.36
CA LEU A 91 13.39 1.80 -8.03
C LEU A 91 12.59 2.51 -9.13
N ALA A 92 11.87 1.76 -9.94
CA ALA A 92 11.04 2.32 -11.01
C ALA A 92 9.94 3.22 -10.44
N LEU A 93 9.32 2.80 -9.33
CA LEU A 93 8.30 3.58 -8.65
C LEU A 93 8.86 4.91 -8.16
N ARG A 94 10.01 4.89 -7.51
CA ARG A 94 10.70 6.08 -7.03
C ARG A 94 10.91 7.07 -8.17
N PHE A 95 11.46 6.61 -9.27
CA PHE A 95 11.75 7.47 -10.43
C PHE A 95 10.46 8.08 -10.99
N GLN A 96 9.42 7.27 -11.15
CA GLN A 96 8.14 7.72 -11.69
C GLN A 96 7.53 8.84 -10.86
N TYR A 97 7.56 8.71 -9.53
CA TYR A 97 6.91 9.69 -8.65
C TYR A 97 7.78 10.91 -8.41
N GLU A 98 9.09 10.81 -8.52
CA GLU A 98 9.98 11.98 -8.55
C GLU A 98 9.68 12.84 -9.78
N VAL A 99 9.49 12.22 -10.94
CA VAL A 99 9.14 12.93 -12.18
C VAL A 99 7.77 13.60 -12.02
N ARG A 100 6.79 12.90 -11.44
CA ARG A 100 5.46 13.47 -11.19
C ARG A 100 5.56 14.72 -10.31
N ALA A 101 6.27 14.63 -9.20
CA ALA A 101 6.42 15.75 -8.26
C ALA A 101 7.10 16.93 -8.94
N TYR A 102 8.14 16.69 -9.74
CA TYR A 102 8.81 17.75 -10.51
C TYR A 102 7.84 18.42 -11.47
N ASN A 103 7.04 17.66 -12.19
CA ASN A 103 6.07 18.21 -13.15
C ASN A 103 4.99 19.05 -12.47
N GLU A 104 4.52 18.63 -11.30
CA GLU A 104 3.53 19.38 -10.52
C GLU A 104 4.11 20.73 -10.07
N ASP A 105 5.36 20.74 -9.60
CA ASP A 105 6.04 21.97 -9.19
C ASP A 105 6.18 22.95 -10.37
N GLN A 106 6.49 22.45 -11.56
CA GLN A 106 6.60 23.30 -12.76
C GLN A 106 5.26 23.91 -13.15
N ASN A 107 4.17 23.16 -12.95
CA ASN A 107 2.84 23.63 -13.30
C ASN A 107 2.29 24.68 -12.32
N GLU A 108 2.81 24.74 -11.12
CA GLU A 108 2.40 25.71 -10.10
C GLU A 108 3.11 27.05 -10.21
N SER A 109 4.17 27.13 -10.98
CA SER A 109 5.00 28.34 -11.11
C SER A 109 4.49 29.34 -12.14
#